data_94e194d6a10195d547950c4ef11bd1e8
#
_entry.id   94e194d6a10195d547950c4ef11bd1e8
#
_cell.length_a   1.000
_cell.length_b   1.000
_cell.length_c   1.000
_cell.angle_alpha   90.00
_cell.angle_beta   90.00
_cell.angle_gamma   90.00
#
_symmetry.space_group_name_H-M   'P 1'
#
loop_
_entity.id
_entity.type
_entity.pdbx_description
1 polymer ?
#
loop_
_entity_poly.entity_id
_entity_poly.type
_entity_poly.pdbx_seq_one_letter_code
_entity_poly.pdbx_strand_id
1 'polypeptide(L)'
;LDKVNTGKIYINDKKITSKLSHKVDKIRALNIGYIFQDYKLLDDMSVYDSVAMVLKMIGIKDKSEIDTRVKYILERVGMYRYRHRPCGMLSGGERQRVGIARALVKNPDIILADEPTGNLDSKNTIDVMNIIKSISQDKLVILVTHEVDLAKFYATRILEITDGTILKDYKNKQDGKIDYKIDNTIYLKDFHNHYNNQDNNINIDYYTDEPDKLNLTIILKNGNIYIKNNDNERIEVVDSS
;
A
#
# COMPACT_ATOMS: atom_id res chain seq x y z
N LEU A 1 14.03 18.09 -3.54
CA LEU A 1 13.86 18.90 -2.34
C LEU A 1 14.23 20.34 -2.66
N ASP A 2 13.26 21.24 -2.52
CA ASP A 2 13.46 22.65 -2.76
C ASP A 2 14.32 23.30 -1.67
N LYS A 3 14.84 24.50 -1.99
CA LYS A 3 15.59 25.28 -1.02
C LYS A 3 14.61 25.93 -0.06
N VAL A 4 14.96 25.92 1.23
CA VAL A 4 14.24 26.74 2.20
C VAL A 4 14.64 28.20 2.02
N ASN A 5 13.64 29.08 1.94
CA ASN A 5 13.88 30.53 1.87
C ASN A 5 14.38 31.08 3.20
N THR A 6 13.84 30.57 4.30
CA THR A 6 14.21 30.95 5.66
C THR A 6 14.23 29.73 6.57
N GLY A 7 14.96 29.79 7.69
CA GLY A 7 15.03 28.70 8.66
C GLY A 7 16.24 27.76 8.48
N LYS A 8 16.24 26.68 9.25
CA LYS A 8 17.35 25.70 9.30
C LYS A 8 16.74 24.29 9.32
N ILE A 9 17.28 23.39 8.48
CA ILE A 9 16.91 21.98 8.46
C ILE A 9 18.10 21.16 8.97
N TYR A 10 17.79 20.18 9.81
CA TYR A 10 18.76 19.21 10.32
C TYR A 10 18.30 17.80 10.00
N ILE A 11 19.22 16.93 9.59
CA ILE A 11 19.02 15.49 9.44
C ILE A 11 20.14 14.81 10.25
N ASN A 12 19.76 13.99 11.24
CA ASN A 12 20.71 13.35 12.15
C ASN A 12 21.75 14.34 12.69
N ASP A 13 21.27 15.46 13.28
CA ASP A 13 22.06 16.57 13.83
C ASP A 13 22.98 17.30 12.83
N LYS A 14 22.96 16.91 11.56
CA LYS A 14 23.71 17.58 10.50
C LYS A 14 22.84 18.64 9.85
N LYS A 15 23.29 19.90 9.95
CA LYS A 15 22.60 21.04 9.30
C LYS A 15 22.67 20.89 7.79
N ILE A 16 21.50 20.93 7.14
CA ILE A 16 21.35 20.99 5.70
C ILE A 16 21.18 22.45 5.31
N THR A 17 22.22 23.04 4.75
CA THR A 17 22.15 24.42 4.25
C THR A 17 21.54 24.47 2.86
N SER A 18 21.01 25.64 2.49
CA SER A 18 20.43 25.90 1.16
C SER A 18 21.45 25.80 0.00
N LYS A 19 22.74 25.70 0.29
CA LYS A 19 23.78 25.52 -0.74
C LYS A 19 23.85 24.04 -1.12
N LEU A 20 23.65 23.75 -2.40
CA LEU A 20 23.96 22.46 -3.02
C LEU A 20 25.46 22.21 -2.81
N SER A 21 25.79 21.29 -1.93
CA SER A 21 27.15 20.80 -1.75
C SER A 21 27.16 19.29 -1.85
N HIS A 22 28.19 18.70 -2.43
CA HIS A 22 28.38 17.25 -2.50
C HIS A 22 28.16 16.54 -1.15
N LYS A 23 28.44 17.23 -0.03
CA LYS A 23 28.22 16.71 1.31
C LYS A 23 26.71 16.56 1.64
N VAL A 24 25.91 17.55 1.24
CA VAL A 24 24.44 17.50 1.44
C VAL A 24 23.81 16.44 0.56
N ASP A 25 24.24 16.34 -0.70
CA ASP A 25 23.74 15.34 -1.63
C ASP A 25 24.08 13.91 -1.16
N LYS A 26 25.29 13.72 -0.61
CA LYS A 26 25.67 12.44 -0.01
C LYS A 26 24.83 12.09 1.21
N ILE A 27 24.53 13.06 2.07
CA ILE A 27 23.64 12.86 3.24
C ILE A 27 22.25 12.44 2.77
N ARG A 28 21.68 13.13 1.77
CA ARG A 28 20.36 12.78 1.19
C ARG A 28 20.39 11.38 0.57
N ALA A 29 21.41 11.10 -0.24
CA ALA A 29 21.54 9.82 -0.94
C ALA A 29 21.60 8.64 0.02
N LEU A 30 22.26 8.77 1.16
CA LEU A 30 22.44 7.70 2.13
C LEU A 30 21.28 7.59 3.12
N ASN A 31 20.79 8.72 3.65
CA ASN A 31 19.88 8.69 4.80
C ASN A 31 18.39 8.80 4.43
N ILE A 32 18.05 9.15 3.18
CA ILE A 32 16.65 9.31 2.78
C ILE A 32 16.31 8.32 1.67
N GLY A 33 15.30 7.47 1.88
CA GLY A 33 14.66 6.66 0.86
C GLY A 33 13.41 7.34 0.32
N TYR A 34 13.17 7.24 -0.98
CA TYR A 34 11.98 7.80 -1.63
C TYR A 34 11.10 6.70 -2.21
N ILE A 35 9.82 6.74 -1.88
CA ILE A 35 8.76 5.94 -2.48
C ILE A 35 7.86 6.90 -3.25
N PHE A 36 7.73 6.69 -4.56
CA PHE A 36 7.00 7.55 -5.48
C PHE A 36 5.66 6.92 -5.87
N GLN A 37 4.67 7.74 -6.16
CA GLN A 37 3.38 7.32 -6.71
C GLN A 37 3.55 6.61 -8.07
N ASP A 38 4.40 7.14 -8.97
CA ASP A 38 4.63 6.61 -10.32
C ASP A 38 5.73 5.53 -10.36
N TYR A 39 6.07 4.94 -9.24
CA TYR A 39 7.12 3.90 -9.08
C TYR A 39 8.52 4.32 -9.54
N LYS A 40 8.66 5.11 -10.60
CA LYS A 40 9.92 5.57 -11.24
C LYS A 40 10.87 4.38 -11.53
N LEU A 41 10.32 3.28 -12.04
CA LEU A 41 11.05 2.11 -12.49
C LEU A 41 11.32 2.21 -13.99
N LEU A 42 12.44 1.64 -14.42
CA LEU A 42 12.75 1.46 -15.84
C LEU A 42 12.18 0.12 -16.31
N ASP A 43 11.30 0.16 -17.31
CA ASP A 43 10.51 -1.00 -17.74
C ASP A 43 11.35 -2.18 -18.24
N ASP A 44 12.46 -1.90 -18.94
CA ASP A 44 13.37 -2.90 -19.48
C ASP A 44 14.35 -3.48 -18.46
N MET A 45 14.42 -2.88 -17.27
CA MET A 45 15.33 -3.33 -16.21
C MET A 45 14.71 -4.45 -15.40
N SER A 46 15.52 -5.46 -15.03
CA SER A 46 15.05 -6.50 -14.13
C SER A 46 14.76 -5.94 -12.73
N VAL A 47 13.87 -6.62 -11.99
CA VAL A 47 13.60 -6.28 -10.57
C VAL A 47 14.89 -6.25 -9.76
N TYR A 48 15.77 -7.24 -9.95
CA TYR A 48 17.08 -7.30 -9.28
C TYR A 48 17.93 -6.06 -9.61
N ASP A 49 18.11 -5.77 -10.91
CA ASP A 49 18.98 -4.68 -11.34
C ASP A 49 18.45 -3.31 -10.90
N SER A 50 17.12 -3.12 -10.91
CA SER A 50 16.47 -1.91 -10.44
C SER A 50 16.79 -1.60 -8.97
N VAL A 51 16.90 -2.63 -8.13
CA VAL A 51 17.26 -2.48 -6.71
C VAL A 51 18.78 -2.40 -6.54
N ALA A 52 19.56 -3.25 -7.23
CA ALA A 52 21.01 -3.28 -7.15
C ALA A 52 21.67 -1.98 -7.62
N MET A 53 21.05 -1.30 -8.60
CA MET A 53 21.52 -0.02 -9.12
C MET A 53 21.71 1.02 -8.01
N VAL A 54 20.83 1.08 -7.03
CA VAL A 54 20.92 2.04 -5.92
C VAL A 54 22.18 1.82 -5.10
N LEU A 55 22.54 0.57 -4.81
CA LEU A 55 23.76 0.21 -4.09
C LEU A 55 25.03 0.61 -4.87
N LYS A 56 25.02 0.35 -6.19
CA LYS A 56 26.11 0.75 -7.08
C LYS A 56 26.27 2.29 -7.11
N MET A 57 25.17 3.03 -7.15
CA MET A 57 25.18 4.50 -7.18
C MET A 57 25.73 5.12 -5.88
N ILE A 58 25.54 4.49 -4.72
CA ILE A 58 26.13 4.93 -3.45
C ILE A 58 27.57 4.42 -3.23
N GLY A 59 28.14 3.72 -4.23
CA GLY A 59 29.54 3.34 -4.25
C GLY A 59 29.86 1.92 -3.76
N ILE A 60 28.88 1.06 -3.51
CA ILE A 60 29.10 -0.34 -3.17
C ILE A 60 29.50 -1.09 -4.44
N LYS A 61 30.68 -1.73 -4.41
CA LYS A 61 31.26 -2.45 -5.57
C LYS A 61 31.30 -3.96 -5.34
N ASP A 62 31.27 -4.41 -4.10
CA ASP A 62 31.30 -5.84 -3.79
C ASP A 62 30.00 -6.50 -4.24
N LYS A 63 30.11 -7.43 -5.17
CA LYS A 63 28.99 -8.18 -5.73
C LYS A 63 28.29 -9.03 -4.67
N SER A 64 29.03 -9.67 -3.79
CA SER A 64 28.46 -10.52 -2.72
C SER A 64 27.63 -9.70 -1.74
N GLU A 65 28.08 -8.51 -1.39
CA GLU A 65 27.32 -7.58 -0.55
C GLU A 65 26.04 -7.10 -1.25
N ILE A 66 26.15 -6.74 -2.54
CA ILE A 66 24.99 -6.33 -3.34
C ILE A 66 23.96 -7.47 -3.40
N ASP A 67 24.39 -8.69 -3.74
CA ASP A 67 23.52 -9.86 -3.86
C ASP A 67 22.79 -10.14 -2.53
N THR A 68 23.51 -10.10 -1.42
CA THR A 68 22.96 -10.33 -0.08
C THR A 68 21.89 -9.29 0.28
N ARG A 69 22.20 -8.01 0.09
CA ARG A 69 21.28 -6.91 0.42
C ARG A 69 20.04 -6.90 -0.47
N VAL A 70 20.21 -7.12 -1.78
CA VAL A 70 19.11 -7.18 -2.74
C VAL A 70 18.20 -8.37 -2.44
N LYS A 71 18.77 -9.55 -2.20
CA LYS A 71 18.00 -10.73 -1.82
C LYS A 71 17.16 -10.45 -0.57
N TYR A 72 17.80 -9.99 0.49
CA TYR A 72 17.13 -9.69 1.76
C TYR A 72 15.95 -8.74 1.59
N ILE A 73 16.14 -7.64 0.86
CA ILE A 73 15.07 -6.65 0.75
C ILE A 73 13.94 -7.13 -0.18
N LEU A 74 14.26 -7.85 -1.26
CA LEU A 74 13.26 -8.40 -2.15
C LEU A 74 12.42 -9.51 -1.48
N GLU A 75 13.01 -10.28 -0.57
CA GLU A 75 12.29 -11.25 0.27
C GLU A 75 11.30 -10.52 1.19
N ARG A 76 11.73 -9.44 1.86
CA ARG A 76 10.87 -8.65 2.75
C ARG A 76 9.63 -8.05 2.07
N VAL A 77 9.74 -7.68 0.80
CA VAL A 77 8.61 -7.12 0.03
C VAL A 77 7.90 -8.18 -0.84
N GLY A 78 8.26 -9.47 -0.71
CA GLY A 78 7.64 -10.58 -1.45
C GLY A 78 7.94 -10.62 -2.95
N MET A 79 9.04 -9.99 -3.39
CA MET A 79 9.38 -9.84 -4.81
C MET A 79 10.57 -10.70 -5.26
N TYR A 80 11.22 -11.46 -4.37
CA TYR A 80 12.43 -12.20 -4.73
C TYR A 80 12.22 -13.24 -5.84
N ARG A 81 11.07 -13.91 -5.88
CA ARG A 81 10.73 -14.88 -6.94
C ARG A 81 10.70 -14.25 -8.35
N TYR A 82 10.42 -12.93 -8.41
CA TYR A 82 10.33 -12.17 -9.66
C TYR A 82 11.62 -11.42 -10.02
N ARG A 83 12.72 -11.62 -9.30
CA ARG A 83 13.95 -10.84 -9.42
C ARG A 83 14.54 -10.72 -10.83
N HIS A 84 14.30 -11.70 -11.71
CA HIS A 84 14.77 -11.70 -13.10
C HIS A 84 13.73 -11.15 -14.09
N ARG A 85 12.51 -10.85 -13.63
CA ARG A 85 11.45 -10.33 -14.49
C ARG A 85 11.70 -8.84 -14.78
N PRO A 86 11.50 -8.37 -16.03
CA PRO A 86 11.49 -6.95 -16.35
C PRO A 86 10.41 -6.21 -15.56
N CYS A 87 10.72 -4.99 -15.10
CA CYS A 87 9.78 -4.18 -14.31
C CYS A 87 8.50 -3.84 -15.09
N GLY A 88 8.60 -3.71 -16.42
CA GLY A 88 7.45 -3.46 -17.29
C GLY A 88 6.38 -4.56 -17.30
N MET A 89 6.74 -5.79 -16.90
CA MET A 89 5.82 -6.94 -16.83
C MET A 89 5.16 -7.12 -15.46
N LEU A 90 5.32 -6.18 -14.55
CA LEU A 90 4.78 -6.22 -13.20
C LEU A 90 3.43 -5.49 -13.13
N SER A 91 2.52 -5.98 -12.27
CA SER A 91 1.32 -5.24 -11.87
C SER A 91 1.68 -3.96 -11.08
N GLY A 92 0.73 -3.04 -10.93
CA GLY A 92 0.93 -1.79 -10.17
C GLY A 92 1.42 -2.05 -8.74
N GLY A 93 0.78 -2.96 -8.02
CA GLY A 93 1.18 -3.34 -6.66
C GLY A 93 2.57 -4.00 -6.61
N GLU A 94 2.92 -4.84 -7.59
CA GLU A 94 4.27 -5.42 -7.69
C GLU A 94 5.33 -4.35 -8.00
N ARG A 95 5.03 -3.41 -8.90
CA ARG A 95 5.91 -2.25 -9.18
C ARG A 95 6.13 -1.41 -7.93
N GLN A 96 5.10 -1.15 -7.16
CA GLN A 96 5.22 -0.37 -5.93
C GLN A 96 6.07 -1.09 -4.89
N ARG A 97 5.92 -2.41 -4.72
CA ARG A 97 6.78 -3.20 -3.82
C ARG A 97 8.25 -3.17 -4.26
N VAL A 98 8.55 -3.18 -5.56
CA VAL A 98 9.92 -2.97 -6.06
C VAL A 98 10.41 -1.55 -5.79
N GLY A 99 9.56 -0.54 -5.94
CA GLY A 99 9.86 0.86 -5.58
C GLY A 99 10.23 1.00 -4.09
N ILE A 100 9.49 0.32 -3.21
CA ILE A 100 9.78 0.26 -1.77
C ILE A 100 11.13 -0.44 -1.53
N ALA A 101 11.39 -1.60 -2.16
CA ALA A 101 12.66 -2.30 -2.04
C ALA A 101 13.84 -1.41 -2.44
N ARG A 102 13.70 -0.66 -3.53
CA ARG A 102 14.69 0.30 -4.02
C ARG A 102 14.95 1.43 -3.00
N ALA A 103 13.92 1.91 -2.34
CA ALA A 103 14.07 2.94 -1.30
C ALA A 103 14.82 2.41 -0.08
N LEU A 104 14.60 1.14 0.28
CA LEU A 104 15.08 0.51 1.51
C LEU A 104 16.47 -0.14 1.40
N VAL A 105 16.91 -0.58 0.21
CA VAL A 105 18.12 -1.42 0.03
C VAL A 105 19.40 -0.80 0.58
N LYS A 106 19.47 0.53 0.61
CA LYS A 106 20.58 1.29 1.18
C LYS A 106 20.48 1.50 2.71
N ASN A 107 19.44 0.95 3.33
CA ASN A 107 19.12 1.06 4.75
C ASN A 107 19.08 2.52 5.27
N PRO A 108 18.23 3.39 4.71
CA PRO A 108 18.11 4.78 5.12
C PRO A 108 17.44 4.91 6.48
N ASP A 109 17.65 6.04 7.18
CA ASP A 109 17.00 6.34 8.46
C ASP A 109 15.59 6.93 8.26
N ILE A 110 15.38 7.60 7.11
CA ILE A 110 14.14 8.31 6.79
C ILE A 110 13.57 7.80 5.48
N ILE A 111 12.27 7.52 5.46
CA ILE A 111 11.51 7.20 4.25
C ILE A 111 10.53 8.33 3.98
N LEU A 112 10.58 8.88 2.77
CA LEU A 112 9.57 9.81 2.25
C LEU A 112 8.70 9.04 1.27
N ALA A 113 7.42 8.90 1.56
CA ALA A 113 6.45 8.23 0.73
C ALA A 113 5.43 9.26 0.23
N ASP A 114 5.42 9.50 -1.08
CA ASP A 114 4.57 10.47 -1.73
C ASP A 114 3.48 9.74 -2.51
N GLU A 115 2.25 9.79 -2.00
CA GLU A 115 1.07 9.10 -2.53
C GLU A 115 1.35 7.63 -2.92
N PRO A 116 1.91 6.81 -2.03
CA PRO A 116 2.44 5.49 -2.39
C PRO A 116 1.36 4.48 -2.82
N THR A 117 0.09 4.83 -2.66
CA THR A 117 -1.08 4.00 -2.95
C THR A 117 -1.98 4.56 -4.05
N GLY A 118 -1.71 5.77 -4.53
CA GLY A 118 -2.61 6.52 -5.42
C GLY A 118 -2.93 5.85 -6.77
N ASN A 119 -2.16 4.85 -7.20
CA ASN A 119 -2.37 4.08 -8.44
C ASN A 119 -2.67 2.59 -8.18
N LEU A 120 -3.13 2.24 -6.98
CA LEU A 120 -3.36 0.87 -6.56
C LEU A 120 -4.84 0.60 -6.28
N ASP A 121 -5.25 -0.65 -6.53
CA ASP A 121 -6.52 -1.15 -6.03
C ASP A 121 -6.49 -1.33 -4.51
N SER A 122 -7.65 -1.51 -3.89
CA SER A 122 -7.82 -1.58 -2.43
C SER A 122 -6.96 -2.67 -1.78
N LYS A 123 -6.85 -3.85 -2.42
CA LYS A 123 -6.05 -4.97 -1.90
C LYS A 123 -4.56 -4.64 -1.89
N ASN A 124 -4.04 -4.16 -3.03
CA ASN A 124 -2.63 -3.76 -3.13
C ASN A 124 -2.32 -2.56 -2.23
N THR A 125 -3.27 -1.63 -2.04
CA THR A 125 -3.16 -0.53 -1.08
C THR A 125 -2.89 -1.03 0.33
N ILE A 126 -3.69 -1.98 0.84
CA ILE A 126 -3.50 -2.57 2.16
C ILE A 126 -2.13 -3.26 2.27
N ASP A 127 -1.77 -4.07 1.27
CA ASP A 127 -0.49 -4.79 1.27
C ASP A 127 0.70 -3.82 1.34
N VAL A 128 0.69 -2.77 0.51
CA VAL A 128 1.73 -1.74 0.49
C VAL A 128 1.79 -0.97 1.81
N MET A 129 0.64 -0.57 2.35
CA MET A 129 0.59 0.18 3.62
C MET A 129 1.04 -0.67 4.81
N ASN A 130 0.75 -1.97 4.82
CA ASN A 130 1.25 -2.89 5.84
C ASN A 130 2.79 -3.03 5.78
N ILE A 131 3.37 -3.06 4.57
CA ILE A 131 4.83 -3.02 4.41
C ILE A 131 5.39 -1.70 4.97
N ILE A 132 4.80 -0.55 4.61
CA ILE A 132 5.21 0.77 5.10
C ILE A 132 5.08 0.85 6.64
N LYS A 133 4.01 0.30 7.20
CA LYS A 133 3.82 0.23 8.65
C LYS A 133 4.91 -0.60 9.34
N SER A 134 5.26 -1.74 8.77
CA SER A 134 6.36 -2.57 9.32
C SER A 134 7.71 -1.83 9.30
N ILE A 135 7.96 -1.03 8.27
CA ILE A 135 9.16 -0.19 8.17
C ILE A 135 9.17 0.90 9.25
N SER A 136 8.01 1.45 9.59
CA SER A 136 7.88 2.55 10.55
C SER A 136 8.20 2.14 12.00
N GLN A 137 8.39 0.87 12.29
CA GLN A 137 8.86 0.39 13.59
C GLN A 137 10.32 0.76 13.86
N ASP A 138 11.15 0.78 12.81
CA ASP A 138 12.60 0.99 12.92
C ASP A 138 13.06 2.30 12.28
N LYS A 139 12.21 2.96 11.49
CA LYS A 139 12.57 4.13 10.67
C LYS A 139 11.54 5.23 10.78
N LEU A 140 11.99 6.48 10.62
CA LEU A 140 11.06 7.59 10.45
C LEU A 140 10.42 7.50 9.06
N VAL A 141 9.10 7.30 9.00
CA VAL A 141 8.34 7.36 7.76
C VAL A 141 7.53 8.65 7.73
N ILE A 142 7.69 9.42 6.67
CA ILE A 142 6.87 10.59 6.36
C ILE A 142 6.03 10.23 5.14
N LEU A 143 4.73 10.09 5.37
CA LEU A 143 3.75 9.76 4.35
C LEU A 143 2.99 11.02 3.94
N VAL A 144 2.96 11.32 2.65
CA VAL A 144 2.07 12.32 2.06
C VAL A 144 0.93 11.58 1.38
N THR A 145 -0.30 11.89 1.77
CA THR A 145 -1.49 11.29 1.16
C THR A 145 -2.70 12.21 1.30
N HIS A 146 -3.62 12.13 0.37
CA HIS A 146 -4.94 12.77 0.46
C HIS A 146 -5.99 11.80 1.05
N GLU A 147 -5.65 10.54 1.27
CA GLU A 147 -6.53 9.53 1.85
C GLU A 147 -6.54 9.65 3.38
N VAL A 148 -7.54 10.39 3.89
CA VAL A 148 -7.65 10.71 5.33
C VAL A 148 -7.75 9.45 6.19
N ASP A 149 -8.47 8.42 5.74
CA ASP A 149 -8.69 7.19 6.50
C ASP A 149 -7.41 6.36 6.60
N LEU A 150 -6.59 6.31 5.54
CA LEU A 150 -5.25 5.73 5.61
C LEU A 150 -4.37 6.45 6.63
N ALA A 151 -4.36 7.78 6.60
CA ALA A 151 -3.58 8.55 7.55
C ALA A 151 -4.02 8.28 8.99
N LYS A 152 -5.33 8.29 9.27
CA LYS A 152 -5.87 8.01 10.61
C LYS A 152 -5.55 6.61 11.11
N PHE A 153 -5.56 5.62 10.23
CA PHE A 153 -5.28 4.24 10.62
C PHE A 153 -3.80 3.96 10.86
N TYR A 154 -2.93 4.42 9.95
CA TYR A 154 -1.51 4.02 9.97
C TYR A 154 -0.59 5.00 10.70
N ALA A 155 -0.87 6.30 10.66
CA ALA A 155 0.03 7.31 11.19
C ALA A 155 -0.04 7.44 12.72
N THR A 156 1.08 7.74 13.35
CA THR A 156 1.17 8.06 14.79
C THR A 156 1.04 9.56 15.06
N ARG A 157 1.29 10.40 14.05
CA ARG A 157 1.13 11.85 14.07
C ARG A 157 0.62 12.31 12.73
N ILE A 158 -0.30 13.26 12.72
CA ILE A 158 -0.91 13.82 11.52
C ILE A 158 -0.67 15.32 11.49
N LEU A 159 -0.20 15.80 10.32
CA LEU A 159 -0.12 17.21 9.99
C LEU A 159 -1.12 17.49 8.85
N GLU A 160 -2.11 18.31 9.11
CA GLU A 160 -3.04 18.76 8.07
C GLU A 160 -2.50 20.05 7.45
N ILE A 161 -2.28 20.02 6.14
CA ILE A 161 -1.70 21.13 5.37
C ILE A 161 -2.70 21.60 4.32
N THR A 162 -2.95 22.92 4.27
CA THR A 162 -3.76 23.56 3.23
C THR A 162 -3.06 24.84 2.78
N ASP A 163 -2.96 25.04 1.48
CA ASP A 163 -2.32 26.21 0.87
C ASP A 163 -0.93 26.52 1.42
N GLY A 164 -0.13 25.47 1.65
CA GLY A 164 1.23 25.57 2.16
C GLY A 164 1.35 25.91 3.66
N THR A 165 0.22 25.93 4.38
CA THR A 165 0.18 26.26 5.82
C THR A 165 -0.27 25.03 6.62
N ILE A 166 0.39 24.79 7.76
CA ILE A 166 -0.02 23.75 8.69
C ILE A 166 -1.24 24.25 9.46
N LEU A 167 -2.39 23.61 9.25
CA LEU A 167 -3.62 23.91 9.97
C LEU A 167 -3.69 23.19 11.31
N LYS A 168 -3.29 21.91 11.34
CA LYS A 168 -3.30 21.09 12.55
C LYS A 168 -2.06 20.21 12.60
N ASP A 169 -1.59 19.96 13.82
CA ASP A 169 -0.50 19.07 14.14
C ASP A 169 -0.85 18.34 15.46
N TYR A 170 -1.10 17.04 15.37
CA TYR A 170 -1.56 16.27 16.52
C TYR A 170 -1.08 14.82 16.51
N LYS A 171 -0.96 14.25 17.73
CA LYS A 171 -0.73 12.81 17.89
C LYS A 171 -2.01 12.07 17.53
N ASN A 172 -1.89 11.06 16.70
CA ASN A 172 -3.01 10.22 16.29
C ASN A 172 -3.08 8.95 17.15
N LYS A 173 -4.30 8.57 17.57
CA LYS A 173 -4.54 7.38 18.41
C LYS A 173 -4.58 6.07 17.63
N GLN A 174 -4.54 6.13 16.29
CA GLN A 174 -4.63 4.97 15.39
C GLN A 174 -5.90 4.12 15.64
N ASP A 175 -7.00 4.76 15.96
CA ASP A 175 -8.31 4.15 16.23
C ASP A 175 -9.22 4.12 14.98
N GLY A 176 -8.69 4.55 13.84
CA GLY A 176 -9.38 4.49 12.55
C GLY A 176 -9.66 3.04 12.14
N LYS A 177 -10.83 2.82 11.56
CA LYS A 177 -11.13 1.57 10.85
C LYS A 177 -10.88 1.81 9.36
N ILE A 178 -10.13 0.92 8.73
CA ILE A 178 -10.05 0.92 7.27
C ILE A 178 -11.17 0.03 6.76
N ASP A 179 -12.16 0.67 6.17
CA ASP A 179 -13.23 -0.01 5.47
C ASP A 179 -12.88 -0.05 3.97
N TYR A 180 -11.89 -0.87 3.63
CA TYR A 180 -11.60 -1.16 2.23
C TYR A 180 -12.59 -2.21 1.73
N LYS A 181 -13.64 -1.75 1.10
CA LYS A 181 -14.48 -2.62 0.28
C LYS A 181 -13.64 -3.01 -0.95
N ILE A 182 -13.26 -4.27 -1.02
CA ILE A 182 -12.70 -4.83 -2.26
C ILE A 182 -13.85 -4.74 -3.27
N ASP A 183 -13.63 -4.05 -4.40
CA ASP A 183 -14.62 -3.93 -5.46
C ASP A 183 -15.21 -5.32 -5.77
N ASN A 184 -16.53 -5.41 -5.76
CA ASN A 184 -17.33 -6.63 -5.89
C ASN A 184 -17.28 -7.63 -4.72
N THR A 185 -16.78 -7.24 -3.55
CA THR A 185 -16.84 -8.09 -2.34
C THR A 185 -17.85 -7.51 -1.35
N ILE A 186 -18.79 -8.33 -0.94
CA ILE A 186 -19.78 -8.01 0.08
C ILE A 186 -19.27 -8.55 1.42
N TYR A 187 -19.12 -7.66 2.41
CA TYR A 187 -18.70 -8.06 3.75
C TYR A 187 -19.94 -8.25 4.63
N LEU A 188 -20.18 -9.48 5.10
CA LEU A 188 -21.34 -9.82 5.91
C LEU A 188 -21.42 -9.00 7.22
N LYS A 189 -20.29 -8.58 7.77
CA LYS A 189 -20.21 -7.73 8.97
C LYS A 189 -20.73 -6.30 8.79
N ASP A 190 -20.89 -5.84 7.53
CA ASP A 190 -21.34 -4.48 7.22
C ASP A 190 -22.85 -4.35 7.25
N PHE A 191 -23.59 -5.49 7.30
CA PHE A 191 -25.03 -5.50 7.40
C PHE A 191 -25.49 -5.39 8.85
N HIS A 192 -26.52 -4.59 9.09
CA HIS A 192 -27.11 -4.39 10.41
C HIS A 192 -28.07 -5.51 10.78
N ASN A 193 -28.68 -6.15 9.77
CA ASN A 193 -29.67 -7.20 9.96
C ASN A 193 -29.13 -8.53 9.43
N HIS A 194 -29.13 -9.53 10.29
CA HIS A 194 -28.76 -10.91 9.97
C HIS A 194 -29.89 -11.83 10.39
N TYR A 195 -30.32 -12.69 9.49
CA TYR A 195 -31.39 -13.66 9.70
C TYR A 195 -30.89 -15.05 9.34
N ASN A 196 -31.22 -16.01 10.17
CA ASN A 196 -30.88 -17.40 9.95
C ASN A 196 -32.18 -18.22 9.85
N ASN A 197 -32.29 -19.03 8.81
CA ASN A 197 -33.37 -20.00 8.65
C ASN A 197 -32.76 -21.39 8.46
N GLN A 198 -33.06 -22.31 9.38
CA GLN A 198 -32.52 -23.64 9.39
C GLN A 198 -33.64 -24.67 9.21
N ASP A 199 -33.53 -25.49 8.18
CA ASP A 199 -34.31 -26.72 7.97
C ASP A 199 -33.33 -27.91 8.03
N ASN A 200 -33.87 -29.15 8.13
CA ASN A 200 -33.12 -30.39 8.39
C ASN A 200 -31.92 -30.62 7.47
N ASN A 201 -31.89 -30.05 6.28
CA ASN A 201 -30.83 -30.24 5.29
C ASN A 201 -30.21 -28.94 4.75
N ILE A 202 -30.75 -27.78 5.10
CA ILE A 202 -30.31 -26.49 4.54
C ILE A 202 -30.29 -25.46 5.65
N ASN A 203 -29.15 -24.76 5.78
CA ASN A 203 -29.01 -23.59 6.62
C ASN A 203 -28.81 -22.38 5.71
N ILE A 204 -29.71 -21.40 5.81
CA ILE A 204 -29.66 -20.16 5.01
C ILE A 204 -29.45 -18.98 5.95
N ASP A 205 -28.30 -18.35 5.85
CA ASP A 205 -28.03 -17.06 6.45
C ASP A 205 -28.23 -15.97 5.40
N TYR A 206 -29.07 -14.98 5.71
CA TYR A 206 -29.17 -13.81 4.85
C TYR A 206 -28.97 -12.52 5.63
N TYR A 207 -28.34 -11.57 4.95
CA TYR A 207 -27.94 -10.27 5.50
C TYR A 207 -28.56 -9.20 4.63
N THR A 208 -29.20 -8.20 5.23
CA THR A 208 -29.83 -7.10 4.48
C THR A 208 -29.94 -5.84 5.32
N ASP A 209 -29.78 -4.70 4.70
CA ASP A 209 -30.14 -3.38 5.23
C ASP A 209 -31.34 -2.79 4.46
N GLU A 210 -31.88 -3.54 3.51
CA GLU A 210 -33.05 -3.13 2.74
C GLU A 210 -34.30 -3.23 3.59
N PRO A 211 -35.12 -2.18 3.66
CA PRO A 211 -36.38 -2.17 4.44
C PRO A 211 -37.51 -2.92 3.75
N ASP A 212 -37.39 -3.18 2.45
CA ASP A 212 -38.43 -3.72 1.62
C ASP A 212 -38.47 -5.26 1.66
N LYS A 213 -39.67 -5.83 1.52
CA LYS A 213 -39.88 -7.26 1.50
C LYS A 213 -39.32 -7.85 0.21
N LEU A 214 -38.22 -8.57 0.29
CA LEU A 214 -37.59 -9.25 -0.84
C LEU A 214 -38.17 -10.68 -0.98
N ASN A 215 -38.67 -11.02 -2.14
CA ASN A 215 -39.14 -12.36 -2.45
C ASN A 215 -38.10 -13.10 -3.31
N LEU A 216 -37.28 -13.94 -2.68
CA LEU A 216 -36.28 -14.74 -3.38
C LEU A 216 -36.67 -16.19 -3.45
N THR A 217 -36.49 -16.81 -4.63
CA THR A 217 -36.56 -18.26 -4.80
C THR A 217 -35.12 -18.76 -5.05
N ILE A 218 -34.66 -19.67 -4.19
CA ILE A 218 -33.35 -20.33 -4.32
C ILE A 218 -33.61 -21.76 -4.83
N ILE A 219 -32.95 -22.12 -5.93
CA ILE A 219 -33.08 -23.45 -6.55
C ILE A 219 -31.69 -24.11 -6.50
N LEU A 220 -31.64 -25.30 -5.88
CA LEU A 220 -30.45 -26.15 -5.87
C LEU A 220 -30.63 -27.28 -6.87
N LYS A 221 -29.77 -27.34 -7.89
CA LYS A 221 -29.86 -28.40 -8.91
C LYS A 221 -28.46 -28.76 -9.42
N ASN A 222 -28.12 -30.04 -9.36
CA ASN A 222 -26.86 -30.59 -9.87
C ASN A 222 -25.59 -29.88 -9.33
N GLY A 223 -25.59 -29.50 -8.03
CA GLY A 223 -24.48 -28.80 -7.41
C GLY A 223 -24.43 -27.29 -7.70
N ASN A 224 -25.36 -26.76 -8.49
CA ASN A 224 -25.43 -25.32 -8.79
C ASN A 224 -26.53 -24.65 -7.98
N ILE A 225 -26.32 -23.39 -7.64
CA ILE A 225 -27.27 -22.53 -6.96
C ILE A 225 -27.84 -21.54 -7.98
N TYR A 226 -29.16 -21.48 -8.08
CA TYR A 226 -29.87 -20.51 -8.91
C TYR A 226 -30.69 -19.62 -8.00
N ILE A 227 -30.59 -18.30 -8.17
CA ILE A 227 -31.37 -17.34 -7.41
C ILE A 227 -32.32 -16.62 -8.37
N LYS A 228 -33.61 -16.64 -8.05
CA LYS A 228 -34.64 -15.92 -8.77
C LYS A 228 -35.23 -14.86 -7.85
N ASN A 229 -35.22 -13.60 -8.28
CA ASN A 229 -36.07 -12.57 -7.72
C ASN A 229 -37.45 -12.67 -8.37
N ASN A 230 -38.51 -12.81 -7.57
CA ASN A 230 -39.88 -13.02 -8.09
C ASN A 230 -40.42 -11.83 -8.90
N ASP A 231 -39.76 -10.67 -8.82
CA ASP A 231 -40.14 -9.48 -9.59
C ASP A 231 -39.53 -9.44 -11.00
N ASN A 232 -38.60 -10.37 -11.33
CA ASN A 232 -37.97 -10.48 -12.64
C ASN A 232 -37.99 -11.94 -13.14
N GLU A 233 -38.38 -12.15 -14.41
CA GLU A 233 -38.38 -13.46 -15.05
C GLU A 233 -36.99 -14.05 -15.35
N ARG A 234 -35.89 -13.38 -14.96
CA ARG A 234 -34.53 -13.84 -15.21
C ARG A 234 -33.98 -14.66 -14.03
N ILE A 235 -33.44 -15.83 -14.37
CA ILE A 235 -32.68 -16.68 -13.47
C ILE A 235 -31.19 -16.29 -13.66
N GLU A 236 -30.55 -15.82 -12.63
CA GLU A 236 -29.10 -15.62 -12.62
C GLU A 236 -28.41 -16.84 -12.02
N VAL A 237 -27.39 -17.33 -12.72
CA VAL A 237 -26.53 -18.42 -12.23
C VAL A 237 -25.46 -17.78 -11.38
N VAL A 238 -25.41 -18.11 -10.10
CA VAL A 238 -24.28 -17.73 -9.22
C VAL A 238 -23.26 -18.85 -9.30
N ASP A 239 -22.11 -18.56 -9.90
CA ASP A 239 -21.02 -19.52 -10.00
C ASP A 239 -20.44 -19.81 -8.61
N SER A 240 -20.36 -21.09 -8.29
CA SER A 240 -19.86 -21.59 -6.99
C SER A 240 -18.39 -22.00 -7.07
N SER A 241 -17.55 -21.27 -7.84
CA SER A 241 -16.10 -21.52 -7.87
C SER A 241 -15.35 -20.75 -6.79
#